data_f5cf1060031c1c6a9b6b1514d61e1ab1
#
_entry.id   f5cf1060031c1c6a9b6b1514d61e1ab1
#
_cell.length_a   1.000
_cell.length_b   1.000
_cell.length_c   1.000
_cell.angle_alpha   90.00
_cell.angle_beta   90.00
_cell.angle_gamma   90.00
#
_symmetry.space_group_name_H-M   'P 1'
#
loop_
_entity.id
_entity.type
_entity.pdbx_description
1 polymer ?
#
loop_
_entity_poly.entity_id
_entity_poly.type
_entity_poly.pdbx_seq_one_letter_code
_entity_poly.pdbx_strand_id
1 'polypeptide(L)'
;MRVRLEAEATLCIQEHIRSGTLELVWSYMLDFENAANPFDERRTTISGWRQYATGDVEETTLILQCANRLARMGLKAKDALHIACAIAGACPYFVTTDDDILKRRQDVHDITLIDPTAFVREMDL
;
A
#
# COMPACT_ATOMS: atom_id res chain seq x y z
N MET A 1 -20.73 -10.07 -0.27
CA MET A 1 -20.52 -9.51 1.10
C MET A 1 -19.10 -9.02 1.33
N ARG A 2 -18.09 -9.83 1.04
CA ARG A 2 -16.68 -9.43 1.22
C ARG A 2 -16.32 -8.15 0.46
N VAL A 3 -16.67 -8.08 -0.83
CA VAL A 3 -16.36 -6.92 -1.69
C VAL A 3 -16.98 -5.64 -1.14
N ARG A 4 -18.22 -5.72 -0.66
CA ARG A 4 -18.91 -4.58 -0.07
C ARG A 4 -18.24 -4.11 1.22
N LEU A 5 -17.88 -5.04 2.10
CA LEU A 5 -17.19 -4.71 3.36
C LEU A 5 -15.82 -4.08 3.09
N GLU A 6 -15.07 -4.60 2.13
CA GLU A 6 -13.78 -4.04 1.74
C GLU A 6 -13.93 -2.62 1.17
N ALA A 7 -14.97 -2.38 0.35
CA ALA A 7 -15.23 -1.06 -0.21
C ALA A 7 -15.58 -0.05 0.89
N GLU A 8 -16.44 -0.43 1.83
CA GLU A 8 -16.80 0.43 2.96
C GLU A 8 -15.59 0.73 3.84
N ALA A 9 -14.77 -0.28 4.13
CA ALA A 9 -13.54 -0.11 4.91
C ALA A 9 -12.55 0.81 4.19
N THR A 10 -12.39 0.66 2.88
CA THR A 10 -11.52 1.51 2.07
C THR A 10 -11.96 2.97 2.14
N LEU A 11 -13.26 3.24 2.02
CA LEU A 11 -13.79 4.60 2.14
C LEU A 11 -13.53 5.18 3.54
N CYS A 12 -13.66 4.37 4.58
CA CYS A 12 -13.36 4.77 5.95
C CYS A 12 -11.88 5.17 6.10
N ILE A 13 -10.97 4.34 5.58
CA ILE A 13 -9.54 4.61 5.59
C ILE A 13 -9.22 5.92 4.85
N GLN A 14 -9.79 6.09 3.66
CA GLN A 14 -9.59 7.29 2.85
C GLN A 14 -10.05 8.55 3.57
N GLU A 15 -11.18 8.49 4.27
CA GLU A 15 -11.68 9.62 5.04
C GLU A 15 -10.72 9.99 6.17
N HIS A 16 -10.16 9.00 6.86
CA HIS A 16 -9.17 9.23 7.92
C HIS A 16 -7.85 9.78 7.38
N ILE A 17 -7.47 9.41 6.16
CA ILE A 17 -6.31 10.01 5.49
C ILE A 17 -6.58 11.49 5.19
N ARG A 18 -7.75 11.82 4.64
CA ARG A 18 -8.13 13.22 4.35
C ARG A 18 -8.15 14.07 5.60
N SER A 19 -8.64 13.55 6.70
CA SER A 19 -8.73 14.28 7.96
C SER A 19 -7.42 14.37 8.73
N GLY A 20 -6.38 13.64 8.27
CA GLY A 20 -5.07 13.63 8.93
C GLY A 20 -4.96 12.69 10.12
N THR A 21 -5.97 11.88 10.39
CA THR A 21 -5.95 10.88 11.46
C THR A 21 -5.01 9.72 11.12
N LEU A 22 -4.96 9.37 9.83
CA LEU A 22 -4.02 8.37 9.30
C LEU A 22 -3.02 9.06 8.39
N GLU A 23 -1.78 8.61 8.45
CA GLU A 23 -0.73 9.06 7.54
C GLU A 23 -0.69 8.18 6.30
N LEU A 24 -0.45 8.81 5.15
CA LEU A 24 -0.26 8.13 3.87
C LEU A 24 1.17 8.34 3.42
N VAL A 25 1.86 7.25 3.10
CA VAL A 25 3.21 7.32 2.51
C VAL A 25 3.10 7.05 1.00
N TRP A 26 3.62 7.97 0.21
CA TRP A 26 3.68 7.86 -1.23
C TRP A 26 5.02 7.26 -1.66
N SER A 27 5.05 6.64 -2.85
CA SER A 27 6.30 6.09 -3.38
C SER A 27 6.39 6.29 -4.89
N TYR A 28 7.61 6.26 -5.41
CA TYR A 28 7.84 6.30 -6.86
C TYR A 28 7.15 5.15 -7.60
N MET A 29 6.92 4.02 -6.91
CA MET A 29 6.22 2.87 -7.51
C MET A 29 4.76 3.17 -7.78
N LEU A 30 4.11 3.97 -6.95
CA LEU A 30 2.74 4.40 -7.19
C LEU A 30 2.66 5.26 -8.46
N ASP A 31 3.59 6.17 -8.65
CA ASP A 31 3.67 7.00 -9.85
C ASP A 31 3.95 6.15 -11.09
N PHE A 32 4.90 5.23 -10.98
CA PHE A 32 5.28 4.32 -12.07
C PHE A 32 4.09 3.48 -12.52
N GLU A 33 3.41 2.86 -11.59
CA GLU A 33 2.25 2.00 -11.90
C GLU A 33 1.08 2.83 -12.42
N ASN A 34 0.83 4.00 -11.84
CA ASN A 34 -0.25 4.88 -12.28
C ASN A 34 -0.01 5.42 -13.69
N ALA A 35 1.23 5.67 -14.08
CA ALA A 35 1.57 6.13 -15.42
C ALA A 35 1.16 5.13 -16.51
N ALA A 36 1.10 3.84 -16.17
CA ALA A 36 0.66 2.78 -17.08
C ALA A 36 -0.86 2.59 -17.11
N ASN A 37 -1.60 3.29 -16.25
CA ASN A 37 -3.06 3.19 -16.21
C ASN A 37 -3.65 3.85 -17.45
N PRO A 38 -4.46 3.12 -18.28
CA PRO A 38 -5.00 3.66 -19.53
C PRO A 38 -6.18 4.61 -19.35
N PHE A 39 -6.73 4.74 -18.14
CA PHE A 39 -7.91 5.55 -17.87
C PHE A 39 -7.52 6.89 -17.25
N ASP A 40 -7.72 7.98 -17.99
CA ASP A 40 -7.33 9.34 -17.59
C ASP A 40 -7.94 9.77 -16.25
N GLU A 41 -9.22 9.49 -16.05
CA GLU A 41 -9.91 9.86 -14.81
C GLU A 41 -9.32 9.13 -13.61
N ARG A 42 -9.01 7.85 -13.77
CA ARG A 42 -8.39 7.05 -12.70
C ARG A 42 -6.98 7.56 -12.39
N ARG A 43 -6.19 7.88 -13.43
CA ARG A 43 -4.85 8.44 -13.23
C ARG A 43 -4.89 9.73 -12.42
N THR A 44 -5.83 10.60 -12.77
CA THR A 44 -5.99 11.89 -12.10
C THR A 44 -6.44 11.68 -10.64
N THR A 45 -7.38 10.78 -10.40
CA THR A 45 -7.86 10.47 -9.05
C THR A 45 -6.73 9.92 -8.19
N ILE A 46 -5.97 8.97 -8.71
CA ILE A 46 -4.85 8.35 -7.98
C ILE A 46 -3.78 9.40 -7.67
N SER A 47 -3.36 10.19 -8.69
CA SER A 47 -2.37 11.25 -8.50
C SER A 47 -2.82 12.29 -7.46
N GLY A 48 -4.13 12.55 -7.39
CA GLY A 48 -4.70 13.50 -6.44
C GLY A 48 -4.48 13.09 -4.98
N TRP A 49 -4.35 11.81 -4.69
CA TRP A 49 -4.11 11.33 -3.34
C TRP A 49 -2.73 11.72 -2.80
N ARG A 50 -1.78 11.99 -3.69
CA ARG A 50 -0.43 12.41 -3.29
C ARG A 50 -0.44 13.68 -2.42
N GLN A 51 -1.42 14.56 -2.60
CA GLN A 51 -1.54 15.79 -1.79
C GLN A 51 -1.71 15.51 -0.29
N TYR A 52 -2.22 14.33 0.06
CA TYR A 52 -2.43 13.93 1.45
C TYR A 52 -1.25 13.16 2.04
N ALA A 53 -0.23 12.85 1.23
CA ALA A 53 0.92 12.07 1.69
C ALA A 53 1.77 12.88 2.67
N THR A 54 2.21 12.20 3.72
CA THR A 54 3.13 12.77 4.72
C THR A 54 4.57 12.32 4.51
N GLY A 55 4.78 11.35 3.62
CA GLY A 55 6.09 10.86 3.23
C GLY A 55 6.11 10.49 1.76
N ASP A 56 7.27 10.60 1.13
CA ASP A 56 7.47 10.27 -0.29
C ASP A 56 8.77 9.48 -0.40
N VAL A 57 8.67 8.24 -0.89
CA VAL A 57 9.80 7.31 -0.97
C VAL A 57 10.31 7.26 -2.41
N GLU A 58 11.60 7.58 -2.58
CA GLU A 58 12.29 7.46 -3.86
C GLU A 58 13.08 6.15 -3.93
N GLU A 59 13.43 5.73 -5.15
CA GLU A 59 14.18 4.51 -5.36
C GLU A 59 15.58 4.59 -4.73
N THR A 60 15.95 3.55 -3.99
CA THR A 60 17.28 3.39 -3.42
C THR A 60 17.76 1.96 -3.61
N THR A 61 19.07 1.76 -3.51
CA THR A 61 19.67 0.41 -3.57
C THR A 61 19.10 -0.49 -2.47
N LEU A 62 18.88 0.03 -1.28
CA LEU A 62 18.32 -0.73 -0.16
C LEU A 62 16.90 -1.21 -0.44
N ILE A 63 16.08 -0.39 -1.09
CA ILE A 63 14.73 -0.78 -1.50
C ILE A 63 14.79 -1.93 -2.51
N LEU A 64 15.68 -1.84 -3.49
CA LEU A 64 15.84 -2.90 -4.49
C LEU A 64 16.31 -4.21 -3.88
N GLN A 65 17.23 -4.16 -2.92
CA GLN A 65 17.70 -5.33 -2.18
C GLN A 65 16.56 -5.95 -1.36
N CYS A 66 15.79 -5.13 -0.67
CA CYS A 66 14.62 -5.55 0.10
C CYS A 66 13.58 -6.22 -0.82
N ALA A 67 13.29 -5.60 -1.97
CA ALA A 67 12.34 -6.14 -2.94
C ALA A 67 12.80 -7.51 -3.47
N ASN A 68 14.09 -7.67 -3.75
CA ASN A 68 14.64 -8.95 -4.19
C ASN A 68 14.46 -10.04 -3.13
N ARG A 69 14.68 -9.69 -1.87
CA ARG A 69 14.48 -10.62 -0.75
C ARG A 69 13.01 -11.04 -0.65
N LEU A 70 12.09 -10.09 -0.74
CA LEU A 70 10.65 -10.36 -0.70
C LEU A 70 10.19 -11.20 -1.89
N ALA A 71 10.73 -10.94 -3.08
CA ALA A 71 10.41 -11.73 -4.28
C ALA A 71 10.81 -13.20 -4.13
N ARG A 72 11.93 -13.48 -3.44
CA ARG A 72 12.35 -14.85 -3.15
C ARG A 72 11.38 -15.58 -2.22
N MET A 73 10.60 -14.86 -1.46
CA MET A 73 9.54 -15.44 -0.61
C MET A 73 8.28 -15.81 -1.40
N GLY A 74 8.23 -15.49 -2.70
CA GLY A 74 7.12 -15.83 -3.57
C GLY A 74 6.22 -14.67 -3.96
N LEU A 75 6.55 -13.44 -3.57
CA LEU A 75 5.82 -12.25 -4.01
C LEU A 75 6.19 -11.89 -5.44
N LYS A 76 5.21 -11.38 -6.19
CA LYS A 76 5.47 -10.85 -7.54
C LYS A 76 6.38 -9.63 -7.43
N ALA A 77 7.18 -9.38 -8.48
CA ALA A 77 8.18 -8.31 -8.46
C ALA A 77 7.61 -6.93 -8.13
N LYS A 78 6.46 -6.57 -8.72
CA LYS A 78 5.81 -5.28 -8.45
C LYS A 78 5.31 -5.18 -7.01
N ASP A 79 4.70 -6.25 -6.51
CA ASP A 79 4.20 -6.30 -5.14
C ASP A 79 5.34 -6.18 -4.15
N ALA A 80 6.43 -6.89 -4.40
CA ALA A 80 7.64 -6.82 -3.58
C ALA A 80 8.21 -5.40 -3.53
N LEU A 81 8.22 -4.68 -4.67
CA LEU A 81 8.69 -3.30 -4.72
C LEU A 81 7.78 -2.35 -3.93
N HIS A 82 6.46 -2.49 -4.05
CA HIS A 82 5.52 -1.68 -3.27
C HIS A 82 5.72 -1.88 -1.77
N ILE A 83 5.85 -3.14 -1.34
CA ILE A 83 6.04 -3.47 0.07
C ILE A 83 7.40 -2.96 0.56
N ALA A 84 8.46 -3.12 -0.24
CA ALA A 84 9.78 -2.61 0.10
C ALA A 84 9.78 -1.09 0.27
N CYS A 85 9.04 -0.36 -0.57
CA CYS A 85 8.87 1.09 -0.42
C CYS A 85 8.16 1.43 0.89
N ALA A 86 7.13 0.69 1.26
CA ALA A 86 6.40 0.90 2.51
C ALA A 86 7.31 0.66 3.72
N ILE A 87 8.13 -0.38 3.69
CA ILE A 87 9.12 -0.66 4.74
C ILE A 87 10.11 0.49 4.85
N ALA A 88 10.66 0.97 3.72
CA ALA A 88 11.60 2.08 3.69
C ALA A 88 10.98 3.37 4.22
N GLY A 89 9.69 3.57 3.99
CA GLY A 89 8.92 4.70 4.51
C GLY A 89 8.52 4.56 5.97
N ALA A 90 8.98 3.50 6.64
CA ALA A 90 8.68 3.20 8.05
C ALA A 90 7.18 3.03 8.33
N CYS A 91 6.44 2.51 7.34
CA CYS A 91 5.03 2.21 7.52
C CYS A 91 4.87 0.95 8.38
N PRO A 92 4.04 0.99 9.44
CA PRO A 92 3.75 -0.23 10.19
C PRO A 92 2.78 -1.16 9.46
N TYR A 93 2.00 -0.63 8.52
CA TYR A 93 0.97 -1.38 7.81
C TYR A 93 1.04 -1.19 6.31
N PHE A 94 0.79 -2.27 5.58
CA PHE A 94 0.53 -2.26 4.14
C PHE A 94 -0.86 -2.83 3.94
N VAL A 95 -1.81 -1.97 3.55
CA VAL A 95 -3.22 -2.34 3.42
C VAL A 95 -3.52 -2.73 1.97
N THR A 96 -4.04 -3.92 1.75
CA THR A 96 -4.29 -4.44 0.40
C THR A 96 -5.48 -5.40 0.39
N THR A 97 -6.13 -5.52 -0.76
CA THR A 97 -7.16 -6.53 -1.00
C THR A 97 -6.62 -7.72 -1.79
N ASP A 98 -5.33 -7.70 -2.15
CA ASP A 98 -4.71 -8.74 -2.97
C ASP A 98 -4.43 -9.99 -2.13
N ASP A 99 -5.13 -11.08 -2.45
CA ASP A 99 -4.98 -12.35 -1.73
C ASP A 99 -3.60 -12.97 -1.90
N ASP A 100 -2.91 -12.73 -3.03
CA ASP A 100 -1.56 -13.23 -3.24
C ASP A 100 -0.55 -12.59 -2.29
N ILE A 101 -0.79 -11.33 -1.93
CA ILE A 101 0.02 -10.64 -0.92
C ILE A 101 -0.37 -11.11 0.48
N LEU A 102 -1.68 -11.15 0.77
CA LEU A 102 -2.18 -11.47 2.11
C LEU A 102 -1.80 -12.87 2.57
N LYS A 103 -1.72 -13.84 1.66
CA LYS A 103 -1.31 -15.19 2.03
C LYS A 103 0.16 -15.28 2.46
N ARG A 104 0.97 -14.23 2.23
CA ARG A 104 2.37 -14.16 2.66
C ARG A 104 2.55 -13.38 3.97
N ARG A 105 1.46 -12.97 4.62
CA ARG A 105 1.54 -12.09 5.80
C ARG A 105 2.34 -12.67 6.96
N GLN A 106 2.40 -13.99 7.08
CA GLN A 106 3.18 -14.63 8.15
C GLN A 106 4.65 -14.75 7.83
N ASP A 107 5.03 -14.62 6.57
CA ASP A 107 6.41 -14.71 6.11
C ASP A 107 7.13 -13.36 6.12
N VAL A 108 6.37 -12.26 6.11
CA VAL A 108 6.92 -10.90 6.08
C VAL A 108 6.81 -10.29 7.47
N HIS A 109 7.95 -10.02 8.11
CA HIS A 109 8.01 -9.58 9.50
C HIS A 109 8.28 -8.09 9.67
N ASP A 110 8.77 -7.42 8.63
CA ASP A 110 9.17 -6.01 8.71
C ASP A 110 7.97 -5.06 8.65
N ILE A 111 6.81 -5.54 8.23
CA ILE A 111 5.60 -4.76 8.06
C ILE A 111 4.39 -5.70 8.20
N THR A 112 3.27 -5.16 8.66
CA THR A 112 2.03 -5.94 8.75
C THR A 112 1.25 -5.81 7.44
N LEU A 113 1.06 -6.94 6.75
CA LEU A 113 0.22 -7.02 5.55
C LEU A 113 -1.20 -7.32 6.01
N ILE A 114 -2.15 -6.47 5.67
CA ILE A 114 -3.50 -6.53 6.24
C ILE A 114 -4.54 -6.08 5.21
N ASP A 115 -5.74 -6.67 5.26
CA ASP A 115 -6.84 -6.22 4.43
C ASP A 115 -7.55 -5.00 5.05
N PRO A 116 -8.32 -4.23 4.24
CA PRO A 116 -8.95 -3.02 4.75
C PRO A 116 -9.91 -3.24 5.92
N THR A 117 -10.69 -4.32 5.88
CA THR A 117 -11.68 -4.62 6.93
C THR A 117 -10.99 -4.91 8.26
N ALA A 118 -9.95 -5.73 8.23
CA ALA A 118 -9.15 -6.05 9.42
C ALA A 118 -8.43 -4.82 9.94
N PHE A 119 -7.92 -3.97 9.05
CA PHE A 119 -7.23 -2.73 9.43
C PHE A 119 -8.16 -1.77 10.18
N VAL A 120 -9.36 -1.54 9.65
CA VAL A 120 -10.37 -0.68 10.30
C VAL A 120 -10.70 -1.20 11.70
N ARG A 121 -10.84 -2.52 11.82
CA ARG A 121 -11.14 -3.15 13.10
C ARG A 121 -9.98 -3.01 14.09
N GLU A 122 -8.76 -3.29 13.64
CA GLU A 122 -7.56 -3.21 14.49
C GLU A 122 -7.28 -1.80 14.97
N MET A 123 -7.49 -0.80 14.11
CA MET A 123 -7.27 0.60 14.44
C MET A 123 -8.45 1.27 15.12
N ASP A 124 -9.54 0.56 15.29
CA ASP A 124 -10.78 1.05 15.91
C ASP A 124 -11.30 2.33 15.21
N LEU A 125 -11.36 2.26 13.90
CA LEU A 125 -11.81 3.39 13.08
C LEU A 125 -13.32 3.44 12.90
#